data_cd52ff11b7a003873db2691de2090f48
#
_entry.id   cd52ff11b7a003873db2691de2090f48
#
_cell.length_a   1.000
_cell.length_b   1.000
_cell.length_c   1.000
_cell.angle_alpha   90.00
_cell.angle_beta   90.00
_cell.angle_gamma   90.00
#
_symmetry.space_group_name_H-M   'P 1'
#
loop_
_entity.id
_entity.type
_entity.pdbx_description
1 polymer ?
#
loop_
_entity_poly.entity_id
_entity_poly.type
_entity_poly.pdbx_seq_one_letter_code
_entity_poly.pdbx_strand_id
1 'polypeptide(L)'
;LSLVGSEMCIRDRSDTHAWWDDRYEKYFAECDEIWHAGDIGSVQVADRFEALKPFRAVYGNIDGQELRIRYPQHQRFSIENTDIWITHIGGYPGRYAREVTPEIYIHPPQLFISGHSHILKVLYDKTLHCLHINPGAAGMYGFHKKRTLVRFAIDKGEFKDLEVIELADNR
;
A
#
# COMPACT_ATOMS: atom_id res chain seq x y z
N LEU A 1 -32.67 -5.35 11.91
CA LEU A 1 -31.21 -5.43 11.89
C LEU A 1 -30.76 -5.22 10.45
N SER A 2 -30.47 -3.96 10.14
CA SER A 2 -29.87 -3.56 8.88
C SER A 2 -28.47 -4.17 8.78
N LEU A 3 -28.26 -5.11 7.90
CA LEU A 3 -26.94 -5.46 7.42
C LEU A 3 -26.44 -4.25 6.61
N VAL A 4 -25.79 -3.33 7.29
CA VAL A 4 -24.97 -2.31 6.64
C VAL A 4 -23.91 -3.06 5.88
N GLY A 5 -23.84 -2.85 4.55
CA GLY A 5 -22.83 -3.46 3.70
C GLY A 5 -21.45 -3.24 4.30
N SER A 6 -20.63 -4.28 4.33
CA SER A 6 -19.28 -4.24 4.89
C SER A 6 -18.38 -3.44 3.97
N GLU A 7 -18.40 -2.13 4.11
CA GLU A 7 -17.41 -1.24 3.53
C GLU A 7 -16.06 -1.51 4.21
N MET A 8 -15.06 -1.96 3.46
CA MET A 8 -13.74 -2.23 3.99
C MET A 8 -12.87 -0.98 3.91
N CYS A 9 -12.51 -0.43 5.06
CA CYS A 9 -11.60 0.70 5.17
C CYS A 9 -10.14 0.22 5.21
N ILE A 10 -9.34 0.71 4.28
CA ILE A 10 -7.94 0.32 4.09
C ILE A 10 -7.03 1.52 4.28
N ARG A 11 -5.88 1.29 4.91
CA ARG A 11 -4.78 2.25 4.93
C ARG A 11 -3.55 1.65 4.28
N ASP A 12 -3.11 2.29 3.22
CA ASP A 12 -1.98 1.89 2.42
C ASP A 12 -0.79 2.82 2.64
N ARG A 13 0.40 2.22 2.68
CA ARG A 13 1.67 2.91 2.84
C ARG A 13 2.82 2.12 2.26
N SER A 14 3.98 2.75 2.16
CA SER A 14 5.21 2.15 1.69
C SER A 14 6.43 2.80 2.32
N ASP A 15 7.60 2.19 2.14
CA ASP A 15 8.90 2.81 2.38
C ASP A 15 9.04 3.38 3.79
N THR A 16 8.74 2.56 4.82
CA THR A 16 8.93 2.94 6.22
C THR A 16 10.40 2.92 6.66
N HIS A 17 11.24 2.11 5.99
CA HIS A 17 12.69 2.03 6.25
C HIS A 17 13.03 1.91 7.74
N ALA A 18 12.40 0.96 8.43
CA ALA A 18 12.53 0.72 9.87
C ALA A 18 12.06 1.87 10.79
N TRP A 19 11.41 2.89 10.23
CA TRP A 19 10.88 4.00 11.02
C TRP A 19 9.48 3.69 11.55
N TRP A 20 9.29 3.89 12.85
CA TRP A 20 7.98 3.85 13.50
C TRP A 20 7.56 5.25 13.91
N ASP A 21 6.30 5.58 13.71
CA ASP A 21 5.68 6.82 14.15
C ASP A 21 4.50 6.48 15.06
N ASP A 22 4.53 6.93 16.32
CA ASP A 22 3.48 6.61 17.29
C ASP A 22 2.09 7.12 16.86
N ARG A 23 2.06 8.11 15.95
CA ARG A 23 0.82 8.58 15.34
C ARG A 23 0.14 7.52 14.46
N TYR A 24 0.85 6.47 14.03
CA TYR A 24 0.27 5.38 13.27
C TYR A 24 -0.88 4.71 14.01
N GLU A 25 -0.78 4.54 15.32
CA GLU A 25 -1.84 3.94 16.14
C GLU A 25 -3.16 4.72 16.00
N LYS A 26 -3.08 6.05 16.06
CA LYS A 26 -4.24 6.92 15.86
C LYS A 26 -4.78 6.86 14.43
N TYR A 27 -3.89 6.92 13.44
CA TYR A 27 -4.32 6.92 12.03
C TYR A 27 -4.92 5.59 11.60
N PHE A 28 -4.50 4.46 12.18
CA PHE A 28 -4.98 3.13 11.82
C PHE A 28 -6.12 2.61 12.71
N ALA A 29 -6.49 3.34 13.76
CA ALA A 29 -7.52 2.90 14.70
C ALA A 29 -8.85 2.51 14.04
N GLU A 30 -9.28 3.27 13.03
CA GLU A 30 -10.57 3.11 12.35
C GLU A 30 -10.49 2.30 11.04
N CYS A 31 -9.33 1.74 10.67
CA CYS A 31 -9.25 0.90 9.48
C CYS A 31 -9.45 -0.58 9.79
N ASP A 32 -9.88 -1.34 8.79
CA ASP A 32 -10.07 -2.78 8.91
C ASP A 32 -8.79 -3.54 8.61
N GLU A 33 -8.02 -3.09 7.62
CA GLU A 33 -6.73 -3.65 7.26
C GLU A 33 -5.68 -2.56 7.01
N ILE A 34 -4.42 -2.94 7.21
CA ILE A 34 -3.24 -2.15 6.90
C ILE A 34 -2.47 -2.86 5.77
N TRP A 35 -2.16 -2.12 4.72
CA TRP A 35 -1.35 -2.63 3.62
C TRP A 35 0.00 -1.92 3.55
N HIS A 36 1.04 -2.64 3.09
CA HIS A 36 2.40 -2.09 3.00
C HIS A 36 3.08 -2.54 1.70
N ALA A 37 3.40 -1.59 0.85
CA ALA A 37 3.98 -1.84 -0.46
C ALA A 37 5.53 -1.94 -0.45
N GLY A 38 6.12 -2.48 0.64
CA GLY A 38 7.54 -2.85 0.71
C GLY A 38 8.47 -1.80 1.32
N ASP A 39 9.74 -2.18 1.47
CA ASP A 39 10.76 -1.42 2.21
C ASP A 39 10.32 -1.13 3.66
N ILE A 40 9.92 -2.20 4.35
CA ILE A 40 9.52 -2.18 5.76
C ILE A 40 10.72 -1.83 6.64
N GLY A 41 11.86 -2.46 6.36
CA GLY A 41 13.15 -2.17 6.94
C GLY A 41 13.49 -2.97 8.20
N SER A 42 12.51 -3.38 9.01
CA SER A 42 12.76 -4.24 10.18
C SER A 42 11.56 -5.11 10.53
N VAL A 43 11.85 -6.27 11.13
CA VAL A 43 10.83 -7.19 11.66
C VAL A 43 10.04 -6.53 12.78
N GLN A 44 10.69 -5.73 13.62
CA GLN A 44 10.05 -5.03 14.74
C GLN A 44 8.94 -4.07 14.26
N VAL A 45 9.17 -3.37 13.15
CA VAL A 45 8.14 -2.51 12.53
C VAL A 45 6.99 -3.35 11.99
N ALA A 46 7.29 -4.46 11.32
CA ALA A 46 6.26 -5.38 10.83
C ALA A 46 5.40 -5.93 11.98
N ASP A 47 6.03 -6.38 13.07
CA ASP A 47 5.35 -6.90 14.26
C ASP A 47 4.38 -5.89 14.85
N ARG A 48 4.80 -4.62 14.93
CA ARG A 48 3.93 -3.53 15.43
C ARG A 48 2.70 -3.33 14.56
N PHE A 49 2.84 -3.40 13.24
CA PHE A 49 1.70 -3.29 12.33
C PHE A 49 0.75 -4.47 12.45
N GLU A 50 1.28 -5.68 12.51
CA GLU A 50 0.45 -6.88 12.71
C GLU A 50 -0.28 -6.88 14.05
N ALA A 51 0.29 -6.27 15.08
CA ALA A 51 -0.36 -6.12 16.37
C ALA A 51 -1.52 -5.10 16.35
N LEU A 52 -1.52 -4.15 15.41
CA LEU A 52 -2.58 -3.14 15.31
C LEU A 52 -3.81 -3.66 14.58
N LYS A 53 -3.63 -4.25 13.40
CA LYS A 53 -4.70 -4.67 12.49
C LYS A 53 -4.24 -5.82 11.61
N PRO A 54 -5.14 -6.55 10.95
CA PRO A 54 -4.79 -7.43 9.84
C PRO A 54 -3.86 -6.70 8.87
N PHE A 55 -2.72 -7.32 8.57
CA PHE A 55 -1.62 -6.68 7.86
C PHE A 55 -1.26 -7.47 6.60
N ARG A 56 -1.30 -6.81 5.45
CA ARG A 56 -0.81 -7.35 4.19
C ARG A 56 0.40 -6.56 3.76
N ALA A 57 1.47 -7.25 3.43
CA ALA A 57 2.70 -6.61 2.99
C ALA A 57 3.39 -7.40 1.90
N VAL A 58 4.20 -6.70 1.12
CA VAL A 58 5.22 -7.28 0.25
C VAL A 58 6.59 -6.83 0.75
N TYR A 59 7.65 -7.57 0.42
CA TYR A 59 8.99 -7.07 0.70
C TYR A 59 9.44 -6.09 -0.39
N GLY A 60 10.32 -5.17 -0.02
CA GLY A 60 11.00 -4.26 -0.94
C GLY A 60 12.47 -4.62 -1.15
N ASN A 61 13.16 -3.81 -1.93
CA ASN A 61 14.56 -4.09 -2.28
C ASN A 61 15.53 -3.96 -1.11
N ILE A 62 15.23 -3.14 -0.10
CA ILE A 62 16.09 -3.01 1.10
C ILE A 62 15.76 -4.04 2.19
N ASP A 63 14.65 -4.75 2.08
CA ASP A 63 14.22 -5.72 3.08
C ASP A 63 15.13 -6.94 3.10
N GLY A 64 15.58 -7.30 4.29
CA GLY A 64 16.46 -8.44 4.54
C GLY A 64 15.75 -9.79 4.47
N GLN A 65 16.53 -10.88 4.67
CA GLN A 65 16.07 -12.24 4.51
C GLN A 65 14.85 -12.58 5.37
N GLU A 66 14.79 -12.13 6.61
CA GLU A 66 13.68 -12.41 7.52
C GLU A 66 12.35 -11.86 6.99
N LEU A 67 12.34 -10.63 6.49
CA LEU A 67 11.15 -10.02 5.88
C LEU A 67 10.78 -10.68 4.55
N ARG A 68 11.77 -11.09 3.75
CA ARG A 68 11.54 -11.81 2.48
C ARG A 68 10.98 -13.21 2.65
N ILE A 69 11.26 -13.87 3.77
CA ILE A 69 10.66 -15.16 4.13
C ILE A 69 9.21 -14.95 4.58
N ARG A 70 8.95 -13.88 5.32
CA ARG A 70 7.65 -13.57 5.93
C ARG A 70 6.63 -13.03 4.93
N TYR A 71 7.06 -12.18 4.01
CA TYR A 71 6.22 -11.53 3.01
C TYR A 71 6.65 -11.88 1.59
N PRO A 72 5.71 -12.04 0.65
CA PRO A 72 6.03 -12.30 -0.76
C PRO A 72 6.52 -11.03 -1.47
N GLN A 73 7.07 -11.19 -2.67
CA GLN A 73 7.40 -10.09 -3.57
C GLN A 73 6.15 -9.43 -4.15
N HIS A 74 5.15 -10.24 -4.45
CA HIS A 74 3.87 -9.83 -4.99
C HIS A 74 2.75 -10.41 -4.14
N GLN A 75 1.73 -9.61 -3.85
CA GLN A 75 0.47 -10.10 -3.33
C GLN A 75 -0.64 -9.80 -4.32
N ARG A 76 -1.43 -10.83 -4.68
CA ARG A 76 -2.63 -10.67 -5.48
C ARG A 76 -3.79 -11.37 -4.80
N PHE A 77 -4.86 -10.63 -4.58
CA PHE A 77 -6.02 -11.11 -3.83
C PHE A 77 -7.26 -10.32 -4.22
N SER A 78 -8.43 -10.82 -3.82
CA SER A 78 -9.71 -10.13 -4.06
C SER A 78 -10.37 -9.75 -2.74
N ILE A 79 -10.87 -8.52 -2.68
CA ILE A 79 -11.71 -8.01 -1.60
C ILE A 79 -12.92 -7.32 -2.21
N GLU A 80 -14.12 -7.63 -1.70
CA GLU A 80 -15.38 -7.02 -2.16
C GLU A 80 -15.51 -7.03 -3.70
N ASN A 81 -15.17 -8.15 -4.32
CA ASN A 81 -15.14 -8.35 -5.78
C ASN A 81 -14.13 -7.46 -6.52
N THR A 82 -13.14 -6.92 -5.83
CA THR A 82 -12.07 -6.13 -6.41
C THR A 82 -10.78 -6.94 -6.45
N ASP A 83 -10.20 -7.11 -7.64
CA ASP A 83 -8.89 -7.74 -7.83
C ASP A 83 -7.79 -6.72 -7.55
N ILE A 84 -6.92 -7.04 -6.60
CA ILE A 84 -5.88 -6.16 -6.07
C ILE A 84 -4.51 -6.81 -6.24
N TRP A 85 -3.56 -6.03 -6.72
CA TRP A 85 -2.17 -6.43 -6.81
C TRP A 85 -1.27 -5.42 -6.10
N ILE A 86 -0.52 -5.89 -5.10
CA ILE A 86 0.49 -5.10 -4.38
C ILE A 86 1.87 -5.63 -4.72
N THR A 87 2.79 -4.74 -5.05
CA THR A 87 4.21 -5.02 -5.25
C THR A 87 5.05 -3.81 -4.85
N HIS A 88 6.35 -3.98 -4.60
CA HIS A 88 7.20 -2.84 -4.25
C HIS A 88 7.63 -2.05 -5.49
N ILE A 89 8.28 -2.72 -6.44
CA ILE A 89 8.77 -2.09 -7.69
C ILE A 89 7.75 -2.36 -8.80
N GLY A 90 6.81 -1.44 -8.99
CA GLY A 90 5.72 -1.61 -9.94
C GLY A 90 5.71 -0.61 -11.09
N GLY A 91 6.40 0.51 -10.94
CA GLY A 91 6.28 1.62 -11.88
C GLY A 91 4.93 2.33 -11.76
N TYR A 92 4.40 2.81 -12.87
CA TYR A 92 3.13 3.54 -12.93
C TYR A 92 2.52 3.48 -14.33
N PRO A 93 1.26 3.88 -14.52
CA PRO A 93 0.60 3.87 -15.83
C PRO A 93 1.45 4.50 -16.94
N GLY A 94 1.66 3.74 -18.02
CA GLY A 94 2.51 4.14 -19.14
C GLY A 94 4.01 3.83 -18.94
N ARG A 95 4.46 3.49 -17.75
CA ARG A 95 5.85 3.12 -17.41
C ARG A 95 5.90 2.05 -16.32
N TYR A 96 5.17 0.97 -16.52
CA TYR A 96 5.21 -0.16 -15.59
C TYR A 96 6.60 -0.79 -15.53
N ALA A 97 6.97 -1.25 -14.33
CA ALA A 97 8.27 -1.88 -14.13
C ALA A 97 8.36 -3.23 -14.83
N ARG A 98 9.58 -3.65 -15.13
CA ARG A 98 9.86 -4.93 -15.80
C ARG A 98 9.35 -6.12 -14.97
N GLU A 99 9.38 -6.01 -13.66
CA GLU A 99 8.96 -7.04 -12.71
C GLU A 99 7.46 -7.38 -12.80
N VAL A 100 6.65 -6.46 -13.29
CA VAL A 100 5.20 -6.65 -13.45
C VAL A 100 4.77 -6.82 -14.89
N THR A 101 5.66 -6.54 -15.84
CA THR A 101 5.42 -6.72 -17.28
C THR A 101 5.86 -8.13 -17.70
N PRO A 102 5.11 -8.88 -18.53
CA PRO A 102 3.87 -8.50 -19.23
C PRO A 102 2.57 -8.71 -18.46
N GLU A 103 2.61 -9.32 -17.28
CA GLU A 103 1.43 -9.79 -16.53
C GLU A 103 0.37 -8.71 -16.32
N ILE A 104 0.79 -7.47 -16.03
CA ILE A 104 -0.14 -6.36 -15.80
C ILE A 104 -0.97 -6.01 -17.05
N TYR A 105 -0.45 -6.28 -18.25
CA TYR A 105 -1.16 -6.07 -19.51
C TYR A 105 -2.06 -7.25 -19.88
N ILE A 106 -1.68 -8.47 -19.49
CA ILE A 106 -2.43 -9.69 -19.80
C ILE A 106 -3.60 -9.86 -18.82
N HIS A 107 -3.33 -9.65 -17.54
CA HIS A 107 -4.31 -9.78 -16.45
C HIS A 107 -4.26 -8.54 -15.55
N PRO A 108 -4.76 -7.37 -16.01
CA PRO A 108 -4.73 -6.15 -15.22
C PRO A 108 -5.60 -6.28 -13.97
N PRO A 109 -5.09 -5.86 -12.79
CA PRO A 109 -5.92 -5.77 -11.59
C PRO A 109 -6.84 -4.54 -11.68
N GLN A 110 -7.87 -4.50 -10.84
CA GLN A 110 -8.69 -3.29 -10.69
C GLN A 110 -7.98 -2.24 -9.81
N LEU A 111 -7.15 -2.69 -8.87
CA LEU A 111 -6.30 -1.83 -8.04
C LEU A 111 -4.86 -2.36 -8.07
N PHE A 112 -3.94 -1.49 -8.46
CA PHE A 112 -2.51 -1.76 -8.46
C PHE A 112 -1.78 -0.81 -7.52
N ILE A 113 -1.11 -1.37 -6.52
CA ILE A 113 -0.38 -0.61 -5.50
C ILE A 113 1.11 -0.89 -5.62
N SER A 114 1.91 0.17 -5.67
CA SER A 114 3.37 0.07 -5.67
C SER A 114 4.02 1.13 -4.78
N GLY A 115 5.28 0.93 -4.42
CA GLY A 115 6.10 1.85 -3.63
C GLY A 115 7.36 2.29 -4.35
N HIS A 116 8.50 2.20 -3.67
CA HIS A 116 9.87 2.40 -4.15
C HIS A 116 10.24 3.82 -4.58
N SER A 117 9.43 4.50 -5.37
CA SER A 117 9.77 5.85 -5.86
C SER A 117 9.69 6.94 -4.78
N HIS A 118 9.06 6.66 -3.64
CA HIS A 118 8.72 7.62 -2.59
C HIS A 118 7.83 8.78 -3.06
N ILE A 119 7.26 8.67 -4.25
CA ILE A 119 6.44 9.72 -4.86
C ILE A 119 4.97 9.31 -4.80
N LEU A 120 4.19 10.08 -4.04
CA LEU A 120 2.74 9.90 -4.01
C LEU A 120 2.15 10.03 -5.42
N LYS A 121 1.42 9.01 -5.85
CA LYS A 121 0.67 9.00 -7.12
C LYS A 121 -0.66 8.30 -6.91
N VAL A 122 -1.71 8.90 -7.42
CA VAL A 122 -3.03 8.29 -7.56
C VAL A 122 -3.47 8.55 -9.00
N LEU A 123 -3.43 7.53 -9.84
CA LEU A 123 -3.66 7.62 -11.28
C LEU A 123 -4.59 6.51 -11.74
N TYR A 124 -5.52 6.84 -12.62
CA TYR A 124 -6.36 5.85 -13.27
C TYR A 124 -5.84 5.53 -14.68
N ASP A 125 -5.43 4.29 -14.87
CA ASP A 125 -5.05 3.78 -16.19
C ASP A 125 -6.31 3.43 -17.00
N LYS A 126 -6.66 4.30 -17.93
CA LYS A 126 -7.87 4.12 -18.78
C LYS A 126 -7.73 2.94 -19.74
N THR A 127 -6.52 2.57 -20.12
CA THR A 127 -6.27 1.45 -21.03
C THR A 127 -6.48 0.11 -20.34
N LEU A 128 -6.03 -0.01 -19.11
CA LEU A 128 -6.13 -1.23 -18.31
C LEU A 128 -7.36 -1.25 -17.38
N HIS A 129 -8.11 -0.15 -17.29
CA HIS A 129 -9.19 0.05 -16.32
C HIS A 129 -8.73 -0.24 -14.88
N CYS A 130 -7.55 0.25 -14.54
CA CYS A 130 -6.87 -0.01 -13.29
C CYS A 130 -6.59 1.28 -12.51
N LEU A 131 -7.01 1.33 -11.24
CA LEU A 131 -6.57 2.39 -10.34
C LEU A 131 -5.16 2.07 -9.84
N HIS A 132 -4.21 2.97 -10.07
CA HIS A 132 -2.85 2.88 -9.55
C HIS A 132 -2.69 3.81 -8.35
N ILE A 133 -2.15 3.27 -7.25
CA ILE A 133 -1.78 4.03 -6.05
C ILE A 133 -0.31 3.75 -5.72
N ASN A 134 0.45 4.81 -5.57
CA ASN A 134 1.70 4.80 -4.82
C ASN A 134 1.50 5.73 -3.62
N PRO A 135 1.50 5.22 -2.39
CA PRO A 135 1.16 6.01 -1.21
C PRO A 135 2.25 7.01 -0.81
N GLY A 136 3.37 7.05 -1.53
CA GLY A 136 4.55 7.80 -1.15
C GLY A 136 5.32 7.09 -0.02
N ALA A 137 6.24 7.79 0.60
CA ALA A 137 7.01 7.23 1.72
C ALA A 137 6.43 7.66 3.06
N ALA A 138 6.24 6.70 3.96
CA ALA A 138 5.80 6.94 5.33
C ALA A 138 6.95 7.08 6.32
N GLY A 139 8.15 6.62 5.95
CA GLY A 139 9.37 6.72 6.74
C GLY A 139 10.10 8.06 6.59
N MET A 140 11.20 8.21 7.34
CA MET A 140 12.03 9.41 7.33
C MET A 140 13.15 9.38 6.28
N TYR A 141 13.49 8.19 5.77
CA TYR A 141 14.59 8.00 4.83
C TYR A 141 14.15 8.21 3.38
N GLY A 142 14.92 9.01 2.63
CA GLY A 142 14.72 9.25 1.20
C GLY A 142 14.73 10.73 0.84
N PHE A 143 14.51 11.03 -0.44
CA PHE A 143 14.51 12.40 -0.97
C PHE A 143 13.12 13.06 -0.95
N HIS A 144 12.11 12.39 -0.45
CA HIS A 144 10.77 12.93 -0.35
C HIS A 144 10.71 14.06 0.70
N LYS A 145 9.94 15.10 0.38
CA LYS A 145 9.78 16.28 1.25
C LYS A 145 8.64 16.12 2.26
N LYS A 146 7.72 15.22 2.00
CA LYS A 146 6.54 14.96 2.81
C LYS A 146 6.36 13.46 2.97
N ARG A 147 6.01 13.06 4.18
CA ARG A 147 5.62 11.70 4.50
C ARG A 147 4.13 11.55 4.31
N THR A 148 3.70 10.50 3.64
CA THR A 148 2.30 10.31 3.28
C THR A 148 1.80 8.91 3.56
N LEU A 149 0.49 8.82 3.78
CA LEU A 149 -0.32 7.61 3.82
C LEU A 149 -1.52 7.82 2.91
N VAL A 150 -2.08 6.77 2.37
CA VAL A 150 -3.35 6.82 1.64
C VAL A 150 -4.39 6.00 2.38
N ARG A 151 -5.58 6.58 2.55
CA ARG A 151 -6.76 5.90 3.07
C ARG A 151 -7.82 5.83 1.99
N PHE A 152 -8.49 4.71 1.88
CA PHE A 152 -9.66 4.53 1.02
C PHE A 152 -10.55 3.41 1.54
N ALA A 153 -11.75 3.32 1.02
CA ALA A 153 -12.65 2.21 1.26
C ALA A 153 -12.96 1.47 -0.03
N ILE A 154 -13.23 0.17 0.09
CA ILE A 154 -13.75 -0.67 -0.96
C ILE A 154 -15.15 -1.12 -0.57
N ASP A 155 -16.11 -0.84 -1.42
CA ASP A 155 -17.50 -1.25 -1.23
C ASP A 155 -18.05 -1.80 -2.55
N LYS A 156 -18.32 -3.11 -2.60
CA LYS A 156 -18.89 -3.81 -3.75
C LYS A 156 -18.17 -3.53 -5.09
N GLY A 157 -16.85 -3.46 -5.05
CA GLY A 157 -16.03 -3.20 -6.22
C GLY A 157 -15.78 -1.73 -6.53
N GLU A 158 -16.30 -0.81 -5.75
CA GLU A 158 -16.08 0.62 -5.90
C GLU A 158 -15.07 1.15 -4.86
N PHE A 159 -14.23 2.09 -5.29
CA PHE A 159 -13.31 2.80 -4.41
C PHE A 159 -13.96 4.08 -3.92
N LYS A 160 -13.96 4.28 -2.59
CA LYS A 160 -14.61 5.41 -1.93
C LYS A 160 -13.67 6.11 -0.97
N ASP A 161 -13.95 7.36 -0.69
CA ASP A 161 -13.33 8.15 0.38
C ASP A 161 -11.80 8.14 0.34
N LEU A 162 -11.21 8.18 -0.87
CA LEU A 162 -9.77 8.21 -1.03
C LEU A 162 -9.24 9.53 -0.48
N GLU A 163 -8.36 9.42 0.50
CA GLU A 163 -7.74 10.54 1.20
C GLU A 163 -6.23 10.33 1.32
N VAL A 164 -5.49 11.39 1.05
CA VAL A 164 -4.04 11.45 1.32
C VAL A 164 -3.83 12.10 2.68
N ILE A 165 -3.13 11.41 3.57
CA ILE A 165 -2.77 11.90 4.89
C ILE A 165 -1.30 12.31 4.86
N GLU A 166 -1.03 13.60 5.04
CA GLU A 166 0.33 14.11 5.22
C GLU A 166 0.72 14.00 6.70
N LEU A 167 1.83 13.30 6.97
CA LEU A 167 2.41 13.21 8.29
C LEU A 167 3.34 14.41 8.49
N ALA A 168 2.91 15.38 9.27
CA ALA A 168 3.75 16.54 9.58
C ALA A 168 5.03 16.10 10.30
N ASP A 169 6.18 16.56 9.81
CA ASP A 169 7.44 16.40 10.51
C ASP A 169 7.44 17.35 11.71
N ASN A 170 7.50 16.79 12.90
CA ASN A 170 7.87 17.57 14.07
C ASN A 170 9.39 17.82 13.99
N ARG A 171 9.78 18.94 13.37
CA ARG A 171 11.12 19.48 13.49
C ARG A 171 11.24 20.26 14.78
#